data_811ff21ac09fbaecf3b372435e9d3e7d
#
_entry.id   811ff21ac09fbaecf3b372435e9d3e7d
#
_cell.length_a   1.000
_cell.length_b   1.000
_cell.length_c   1.000
_cell.angle_alpha   90.00
_cell.angle_beta   90.00
_cell.angle_gamma   90.00
#
_symmetry.space_group_name_H-M   'P 1'
#
loop_
_entity.id
_entity.type
_entity.pdbx_description
1 polymer ?
#
loop_
_entity_poly.entity_id
_entity_poly.type
_entity_poly.pdbx_seq_one_letter_code
_entity_poly.pdbx_strand_id
1 'polypeptide(L)'
;MTVLNEQNTMQMLQYIRVFLSKQQDSMLKLLETMVQIESGNTDKAGCDTMCSLVEGELRALQVETRRVPMSEKGDFLHGVWGDCYPGAPILFSGHMDTVFPKGTLRNIPFRIHDGKAFGPGCLDMKAGLVVAIFALRALQESGFC
;
A
#
# COMPACT_ATOMS: atom_id res chain seq x y z
N MET A 1 -5.34 -26.82 11.07
CA MET A 1 -4.68 -26.47 9.79
C MET A 1 -5.60 -26.89 8.65
N THR A 2 -6.42 -25.98 8.11
CA THR A 2 -7.34 -26.30 7.04
C THR A 2 -6.50 -26.36 5.75
N VAL A 3 -6.26 -27.56 5.24
CA VAL A 3 -5.67 -27.74 3.91
C VAL A 3 -6.61 -27.04 2.92
N LEU A 4 -6.13 -26.02 2.25
CA LEU A 4 -6.87 -25.36 1.18
C LEU A 4 -7.06 -26.41 0.05
N ASN A 5 -8.24 -27.02 -0.01
CA ASN A 5 -8.61 -27.80 -1.17
C ASN A 5 -9.04 -26.82 -2.29
N GLU A 6 -9.10 -27.31 -3.53
CA GLU A 6 -9.42 -26.48 -4.70
C GLU A 6 -10.76 -25.72 -4.51
N GLN A 7 -11.75 -26.35 -3.91
CA GLN A 7 -13.07 -25.76 -3.68
C GLN A 7 -13.01 -24.59 -2.69
N ASN A 8 -12.29 -24.74 -1.58
CA ASN A 8 -12.09 -23.67 -0.59
C ASN A 8 -11.30 -22.51 -1.17
N THR A 9 -10.28 -22.81 -1.99
CA THR A 9 -9.49 -21.79 -2.69
C THR A 9 -10.36 -20.97 -3.64
N MET A 10 -11.21 -21.64 -4.43
CA MET A 10 -12.12 -20.93 -5.37
C MET A 10 -13.14 -20.04 -4.64
N GLN A 11 -13.69 -20.52 -3.52
CA GLN A 11 -14.60 -19.71 -2.69
C GLN A 11 -13.89 -18.48 -2.11
N MET A 12 -12.68 -18.63 -1.60
CA MET A 12 -11.87 -17.52 -1.08
C MET A 12 -11.55 -16.50 -2.18
N LEU A 13 -11.13 -16.94 -3.36
CA LEU A 13 -10.87 -16.06 -4.51
C LEU A 13 -12.13 -15.28 -4.93
N GLN A 14 -13.27 -15.94 -4.96
CA GLN A 14 -14.54 -15.27 -5.26
C GLN A 14 -14.89 -14.21 -4.19
N TYR A 15 -14.68 -14.53 -2.91
CA TYR A 15 -14.88 -13.57 -1.83
C TYR A 15 -13.97 -12.34 -1.98
N ILE A 16 -12.67 -12.56 -2.21
CA ILE A 16 -11.67 -11.51 -2.43
C ILE A 16 -12.09 -10.60 -3.60
N ARG A 17 -12.52 -11.17 -4.72
CA ARG A 17 -13.00 -10.39 -5.88
C ARG A 17 -14.18 -9.50 -5.53
N VAL A 18 -15.19 -10.05 -4.85
CA VAL A 18 -16.38 -9.32 -4.42
C VAL A 18 -16.01 -8.23 -3.41
N PHE A 19 -15.14 -8.52 -2.46
CA PHE A 19 -14.64 -7.53 -1.51
C PHE A 19 -13.95 -6.39 -2.23
N LEU A 20 -12.93 -6.67 -3.05
CA LEU A 20 -12.16 -5.65 -3.75
C LEU A 20 -13.00 -4.82 -4.71
N SER A 21 -14.02 -5.40 -5.37
CA SER A 21 -14.91 -4.64 -6.26
C SER A 21 -15.69 -3.53 -5.53
N LYS A 22 -15.86 -3.65 -4.21
CA LYS A 22 -16.54 -2.66 -3.37
C LYS A 22 -15.57 -1.63 -2.76
N GLN A 23 -14.26 -1.82 -2.94
CA GLN A 23 -13.24 -0.98 -2.32
C GLN A 23 -12.67 0.11 -3.24
N GLN A 24 -13.16 0.24 -4.46
CA GLN A 24 -12.60 1.16 -5.46
C GLN A 24 -12.50 2.59 -4.91
N ASP A 25 -13.56 3.11 -4.31
CA ASP A 25 -13.56 4.48 -3.76
C ASP A 25 -12.56 4.63 -2.61
N SER A 26 -12.46 3.62 -1.75
CA SER A 26 -11.49 3.60 -0.64
C SER A 26 -10.05 3.55 -1.17
N MET A 27 -9.80 2.77 -2.20
CA MET A 27 -8.49 2.69 -2.86
C MET A 27 -8.11 4.03 -3.51
N LEU A 28 -9.03 4.66 -4.22
CA LEU A 28 -8.83 5.98 -4.83
C LEU A 28 -8.61 7.06 -3.78
N LYS A 29 -9.35 7.02 -2.67
CA LYS A 29 -9.16 7.93 -1.55
C LYS A 29 -7.78 7.80 -0.92
N LEU A 30 -7.31 6.58 -0.68
CA LEU A 30 -5.97 6.35 -0.15
C LEU A 30 -4.90 6.80 -1.14
N LEU A 31 -5.08 6.53 -2.45
CA LEU A 31 -4.18 7.01 -3.49
C LEU A 31 -4.10 8.54 -3.50
N GLU A 32 -5.24 9.23 -3.44
CA GLU A 32 -5.28 10.69 -3.35
C GLU A 32 -4.51 11.17 -2.12
N THR A 33 -4.77 10.58 -0.94
CA THR A 33 -4.07 10.93 0.29
C THR A 33 -2.56 10.76 0.14
N MET A 34 -2.11 9.65 -0.45
CA MET A 34 -0.69 9.42 -0.73
C MET A 34 -0.11 10.44 -1.71
N VAL A 35 -0.85 10.80 -2.76
CA VAL A 35 -0.39 11.77 -3.77
C VAL A 35 -0.28 13.17 -3.17
N GLN A 36 -1.17 13.56 -2.24
CA GLN A 36 -1.09 14.84 -1.54
C GLN A 36 0.16 14.97 -0.64
N ILE A 37 0.80 13.87 -0.29
CA ILE A 37 2.10 13.89 0.40
C ILE A 37 3.21 13.96 -0.66
N GLU A 38 3.84 15.14 -0.77
CA GLU A 38 5.00 15.28 -1.65
C GLU A 38 6.21 14.58 -1.02
N SER A 39 6.55 13.39 -1.52
CA SER A 39 7.64 12.54 -1.05
C SER A 39 8.79 12.47 -2.05
N GLY A 40 9.29 13.62 -2.49
CA GLY A 40 10.45 13.66 -3.38
C GLY A 40 11.68 12.98 -2.75
N ASN A 41 12.47 12.25 -3.53
CA ASN A 41 13.62 11.46 -3.05
C ASN A 41 14.74 12.29 -2.37
N THR A 42 14.67 13.60 -2.45
CA THR A 42 15.55 14.55 -1.75
C THR A 42 14.86 15.26 -0.56
N ASP A 43 13.56 15.01 -0.34
CA ASP A 43 12.78 15.55 0.79
C ASP A 43 12.57 14.47 1.84
N LYS A 44 13.51 14.35 2.78
CA LYS A 44 13.39 13.37 3.88
C LYS A 44 12.08 13.53 4.65
N ALA A 45 11.67 14.76 4.97
CA ALA A 45 10.47 15.01 5.77
C ALA A 45 9.19 14.54 5.04
N GLY A 46 9.12 14.77 3.72
CA GLY A 46 8.02 14.26 2.89
C GLY A 46 8.00 12.74 2.83
N CYS A 47 9.17 12.11 2.65
CA CYS A 47 9.30 10.65 2.66
C CYS A 47 8.95 10.05 4.02
N ASP A 48 9.35 10.67 5.13
CA ASP A 48 9.01 10.21 6.48
C ASP A 48 7.51 10.35 6.78
N THR A 49 6.88 11.38 6.24
CA THR A 49 5.42 11.54 6.31
C THR A 49 4.70 10.42 5.56
N MET A 50 5.18 10.08 4.35
CA MET A 50 4.65 8.95 3.58
C MET A 50 4.88 7.63 4.32
N CYS A 51 6.07 7.43 4.88
CA CYS A 51 6.38 6.26 5.69
C CYS A 51 5.41 6.11 6.87
N SER A 52 5.09 7.21 7.55
CA SER A 52 4.13 7.21 8.68
C SER A 52 2.72 6.84 8.23
N LEU A 53 2.27 7.31 7.06
CA LEU A 53 0.98 6.93 6.49
C LEU A 53 0.94 5.43 6.18
N VAL A 54 1.94 4.91 5.47
CA VAL A 54 2.01 3.49 5.10
C VAL A 54 2.10 2.61 6.36
N GLU A 55 2.90 3.01 7.34
CA GLU A 55 3.01 2.31 8.62
C GLU A 55 1.64 2.26 9.34
N GLY A 56 0.90 3.35 9.36
CA GLY A 56 -0.45 3.40 9.92
C GLY A 56 -1.41 2.44 9.25
N GLU A 57 -1.41 2.37 7.92
CA GLU A 57 -2.24 1.44 7.15
C GLU A 57 -1.86 -0.02 7.43
N LEU A 58 -0.56 -0.33 7.52
CA LEU A 58 -0.10 -1.68 7.83
C LEU A 58 -0.44 -2.09 9.27
N ARG A 59 -0.26 -1.20 10.25
CA ARG A 59 -0.64 -1.47 11.65
C ARG A 59 -2.14 -1.68 11.82
N ALA A 60 -2.97 -0.97 11.08
CA ALA A 60 -4.42 -1.20 11.07
C ALA A 60 -4.79 -2.62 10.59
N LEU A 61 -3.91 -3.26 9.82
CA LEU A 61 -4.01 -4.66 9.38
C LEU A 61 -3.26 -5.63 10.30
N GLN A 62 -2.88 -5.20 11.50
CA GLN A 62 -2.14 -6.02 12.47
C GLN A 62 -0.77 -6.52 11.94
N VAL A 63 -0.20 -5.82 10.97
CA VAL A 63 1.17 -6.08 10.52
C VAL A 63 2.13 -5.60 11.61
N GLU A 64 3.04 -6.45 12.05
CA GLU A 64 4.14 -6.05 12.92
C GLU A 64 5.10 -5.19 12.10
N THR A 65 5.27 -3.91 12.49
CA THR A 65 6.08 -2.95 11.74
C THR A 65 7.34 -2.57 12.49
N ARG A 66 8.43 -2.42 11.76
CA ARG A 66 9.70 -1.89 12.26
C ARG A 66 10.18 -0.78 11.32
N ARG A 67 10.32 0.42 11.87
CA ARG A 67 10.90 1.56 11.18
C ARG A 67 12.39 1.65 11.43
N VAL A 68 13.18 1.81 10.37
CA VAL A 68 14.64 1.98 10.44
C VAL A 68 14.95 3.42 10.04
N PRO A 69 15.41 4.27 10.98
CA PRO A 69 15.72 5.66 10.69
C PRO A 69 16.92 5.76 9.74
N MET A 70 16.81 6.64 8.75
CA MET A 70 17.88 6.99 7.84
C MET A 70 18.29 8.46 8.05
N SER A 71 19.57 8.79 7.92
CA SER A 71 20.07 10.16 8.17
C SER A 71 19.71 11.15 7.06
N GLU A 72 19.80 10.75 5.80
CA GLU A 72 19.69 11.64 4.65
C GLU A 72 18.48 11.36 3.75
N LYS A 73 17.92 10.17 3.83
CA LYS A 73 16.79 9.70 3.03
C LYS A 73 15.58 9.46 3.93
N GLY A 74 14.42 9.24 3.32
CA GLY A 74 13.26 8.76 4.05
C GLY A 74 13.56 7.45 4.78
N ASP A 75 12.91 7.26 5.92
CA ASP A 75 13.11 6.07 6.75
C ASP A 75 12.65 4.81 6.00
N PHE A 76 13.33 3.69 6.29
CA PHE A 76 12.94 2.40 5.75
C PHE A 76 11.88 1.76 6.67
N LEU A 77 10.86 1.17 6.05
CA LEU A 77 9.78 0.47 6.75
C LEU A 77 9.82 -1.02 6.40
N HIS A 78 9.87 -1.85 7.42
CA HIS A 78 9.74 -3.29 7.33
C HIS A 78 8.48 -3.74 8.06
N GLY A 79 7.70 -4.63 7.45
CA GLY A 79 6.51 -5.22 8.04
C GLY A 79 6.51 -6.74 7.90
N VAL A 80 6.00 -7.43 8.92
CA VAL A 80 5.76 -8.88 8.89
C VAL A 80 4.30 -9.11 9.21
N TRP A 81 3.63 -9.89 8.37
CA TRP A 81 2.23 -10.24 8.54
C TRP A 81 2.01 -11.74 8.43
N GLY A 82 1.30 -12.30 9.41
CA GLY A 82 1.01 -13.72 9.49
C GLY A 82 2.22 -14.54 9.91
N ASP A 83 2.06 -15.27 10.98
CA ASP A 83 3.07 -16.19 11.55
C ASP A 83 2.65 -17.68 11.48
N CYS A 84 1.45 -17.90 10.93
CA CYS A 84 0.74 -19.17 11.00
C CYS A 84 0.95 -20.08 9.78
N TYR A 85 1.71 -19.66 8.78
CA TYR A 85 1.91 -20.47 7.57
C TYR A 85 3.29 -21.13 7.55
N PRO A 86 3.37 -22.46 7.41
CA PRO A 86 4.65 -23.20 7.42
C PRO A 86 5.44 -23.09 6.12
N GLY A 87 5.01 -22.24 5.18
CA GLY A 87 5.65 -22.03 3.88
C GLY A 87 6.73 -20.96 3.89
N ALA A 88 7.43 -20.81 2.78
CA ALA A 88 8.34 -19.71 2.58
C ALA A 88 7.56 -18.38 2.52
N PRO A 89 8.07 -17.29 3.12
CA PRO A 89 7.41 -15.99 3.07
C PRO A 89 7.41 -15.42 1.65
N ILE A 90 6.36 -14.64 1.34
CA ILE A 90 6.30 -13.82 0.13
C ILE A 90 6.81 -12.43 0.49
N LEU A 91 7.80 -11.92 -0.25
CA LEU A 91 8.31 -10.58 -0.09
C LEU A 91 7.57 -9.61 -1.01
N PHE A 92 6.93 -8.59 -0.42
CA PHE A 92 6.49 -7.40 -1.14
C PHE A 92 7.57 -6.32 -0.99
N SER A 93 8.09 -5.83 -2.09
CA SER A 93 9.06 -4.74 -2.09
C SER A 93 8.52 -3.56 -2.89
N GLY A 94 8.67 -2.35 -2.34
CA GLY A 94 8.23 -1.13 -2.98
C GLY A 94 8.97 0.08 -2.42
N HIS A 95 8.72 1.26 -3.00
CA HIS A 95 9.28 2.52 -2.52
C HIS A 95 8.19 3.56 -2.29
N MET A 96 8.45 4.50 -1.38
CA MET A 96 7.52 5.53 -0.95
C MET A 96 7.86 6.92 -1.50
N ASP A 97 9.06 7.07 -2.00
CA ASP A 97 9.54 8.30 -2.61
C ASP A 97 9.10 8.45 -4.07
N THR A 98 9.30 9.64 -4.61
CA THR A 98 9.09 9.96 -6.01
C THR A 98 10.26 10.78 -6.55
N VAL A 99 10.38 10.88 -7.87
CA VAL A 99 11.36 11.75 -8.54
C VAL A 99 10.90 13.21 -8.61
N PHE A 100 9.67 13.51 -8.18
CA PHE A 100 9.09 14.84 -8.27
C PHE A 100 9.55 15.73 -7.13
N PRO A 101 10.05 16.96 -7.43
CA PRO A 101 10.46 17.90 -6.39
C PRO A 101 9.25 18.46 -5.63
N LYS A 102 9.51 18.95 -4.43
CA LYS A 102 8.51 19.65 -3.61
C LYS A 102 7.89 20.84 -4.34
N GLY A 103 6.58 20.97 -4.23
CA GLY A 103 5.80 22.01 -4.93
C GLY A 103 5.22 21.56 -6.28
N THR A 104 5.51 20.33 -6.73
CA THR A 104 4.99 19.78 -7.99
C THR A 104 3.46 19.72 -8.00
N LEU A 105 2.83 19.42 -6.86
CA LEU A 105 1.36 19.35 -6.75
C LEU A 105 0.64 20.65 -7.14
N ARG A 106 1.28 21.81 -7.05
CA ARG A 106 0.69 23.09 -7.50
C ARG A 106 0.42 23.11 -9.00
N ASN A 107 1.26 22.42 -9.77
CA ASN A 107 1.18 22.39 -11.23
C ASN A 107 0.55 21.10 -11.75
N ILE A 108 0.70 20.00 -11.01
CA ILE A 108 0.19 18.68 -11.37
C ILE A 108 -0.62 18.14 -10.18
N PRO A 109 -1.82 18.69 -9.91
CA PRO A 109 -2.67 18.23 -8.82
C PRO A 109 -3.20 16.81 -9.09
N PHE A 110 -3.55 16.10 -8.02
CA PHE A 110 -4.30 14.86 -8.16
C PHE A 110 -5.63 15.12 -8.86
N ARG A 111 -5.95 14.31 -9.85
CA ARG A 111 -7.23 14.35 -10.54
C ARG A 111 -7.61 12.98 -11.09
N ILE A 112 -8.91 12.74 -11.22
CA ILE A 112 -9.46 11.60 -11.93
C ILE A 112 -10.13 12.13 -13.20
N HIS A 113 -9.75 11.57 -14.36
CA HIS A 113 -10.31 11.94 -15.64
C HIS A 113 -10.33 10.71 -16.57
N ASP A 114 -11.43 10.46 -17.22
CA ASP A 114 -11.64 9.30 -18.13
C ASP A 114 -11.24 7.96 -17.49
N GLY A 115 -11.63 7.74 -16.23
CA GLY A 115 -11.34 6.50 -15.49
C GLY A 115 -9.87 6.31 -15.12
N LYS A 116 -9.03 7.34 -15.24
CA LYS A 116 -7.60 7.33 -14.90
C LYS A 116 -7.30 8.32 -13.79
N ALA A 117 -6.43 7.92 -12.85
CA ALA A 117 -5.89 8.81 -11.84
C ALA A 117 -4.57 9.43 -12.31
N PHE A 118 -4.42 10.73 -12.13
CA PHE A 118 -3.23 11.51 -12.47
C PHE A 118 -2.70 12.21 -11.23
N GLY A 119 -1.38 12.33 -11.14
CA GLY A 119 -0.69 13.03 -10.07
C GLY A 119 0.73 12.50 -9.85
N PRO A 120 1.59 13.24 -9.12
CA PRO A 120 2.96 12.82 -8.85
C PRO A 120 3.02 11.47 -8.12
N GLY A 121 3.72 10.51 -8.72
CA GLY A 121 3.88 9.17 -8.14
C GLY A 121 2.66 8.26 -8.26
N CYS A 122 1.56 8.65 -8.94
CA CYS A 122 0.40 7.76 -9.13
C CYS A 122 0.80 6.41 -9.71
N LEU A 123 1.62 6.38 -10.77
CA LEU A 123 2.05 5.15 -11.43
C LEU A 123 3.24 4.51 -10.71
N ASP A 124 4.22 5.32 -10.33
CA ASP A 124 5.48 4.88 -9.72
C ASP A 124 5.71 5.59 -8.38
N MET A 125 5.38 4.90 -7.23
CA MET A 125 4.59 3.67 -7.25
C MET A 125 3.47 3.70 -6.20
N LYS A 126 2.89 4.89 -5.90
CA LYS A 126 1.86 5.05 -4.85
C LYS A 126 0.63 4.16 -5.08
N ALA A 127 0.20 3.99 -6.35
CA ALA A 127 -0.87 3.05 -6.65
C ALA A 127 -0.46 1.60 -6.36
N GLY A 128 0.81 1.24 -6.58
CA GLY A 128 1.34 -0.07 -6.20
C GLY A 128 1.28 -0.32 -4.69
N LEU A 129 1.58 0.70 -3.88
CA LEU A 129 1.44 0.62 -2.42
C LEU A 129 -0.03 0.44 -2.01
N VAL A 130 -0.96 1.16 -2.63
CA VAL A 130 -2.41 0.98 -2.39
C VAL A 130 -2.84 -0.44 -2.74
N VAL A 131 -2.40 -0.98 -3.88
CA VAL A 131 -2.73 -2.36 -4.30
C VAL A 131 -2.20 -3.37 -3.27
N ALA A 132 -0.96 -3.22 -2.80
CA ALA A 132 -0.37 -4.10 -1.79
C ALA A 132 -1.17 -4.06 -0.46
N ILE A 133 -1.51 -2.86 0.04
CA ILE A 133 -2.30 -2.68 1.26
C ILE A 133 -3.68 -3.33 1.12
N PHE A 134 -4.37 -3.09 0.01
CA PHE A 134 -5.71 -3.68 -0.19
C PHE A 134 -5.67 -5.17 -0.48
N ALA A 135 -4.59 -5.71 -1.03
CA ALA A 135 -4.40 -7.16 -1.14
C ALA A 135 -4.28 -7.81 0.25
N LEU A 136 -3.48 -7.23 1.16
CA LEU A 136 -3.39 -7.70 2.55
C LEU A 136 -4.74 -7.58 3.26
N ARG A 137 -5.45 -6.46 3.09
CA ARG A 137 -6.79 -6.24 3.66
C ARG A 137 -7.78 -7.29 3.17
N ALA A 138 -7.78 -7.61 1.88
CA ALA A 138 -8.66 -8.61 1.31
C ALA A 138 -8.35 -10.04 1.83
N LEU A 139 -7.08 -10.35 2.02
CA LEU A 139 -6.66 -11.62 2.63
C LEU A 139 -7.14 -11.70 4.08
N GLN A 140 -6.94 -10.65 4.88
CA GLN A 140 -7.42 -10.60 6.27
C GLN A 140 -8.94 -10.79 6.35
N GLU A 141 -9.70 -10.08 5.54
CA GLU A 141 -11.16 -10.17 5.49
C GLU A 141 -11.66 -11.53 5.00
N SER A 142 -10.87 -12.25 4.20
CA SER A 142 -11.19 -13.61 3.77
C SER A 142 -10.90 -14.68 4.83
N GLY A 143 -10.37 -14.27 5.99
CA GLY A 143 -9.96 -15.20 7.04
C GLY A 143 -8.65 -15.97 6.73
N PHE A 144 -7.87 -15.48 5.78
CA PHE A 144 -6.52 -15.96 5.54
C PHE A 144 -5.62 -15.39 6.64
N CYS A 145 -5.49 -16.18 7.72
CA CYS A 145 -4.90 -15.92 9.06
C CYS A 145 -4.69 -14.48 9.48
#